data_3b51f0cd367615a5253af05987773284
#
_entry.id   3b51f0cd367615a5253af05987773284
#
_cell.length_a   1.000
_cell.length_b   1.000
_cell.length_c   1.000
_cell.angle_alpha   90.00
_cell.angle_beta   90.00
_cell.angle_gamma   90.00
#
_symmetry.space_group_name_H-M   'P 1'
#
loop_
_entity.id
_entity.type
_entity.pdbx_description
1 polymer ?
#
loop_
_entity_poly.entity_id
_entity_poly.type
_entity_poly.pdbx_seq_one_letter_code
_entity_poly.pdbx_strand_id
1 'polypeptide(L)'
;MKQATTGNKNIIKKLLTDGLSPEEREKLNNYKFVNQAIYSQWEQTSDMYTDVDKEERMLTNVMHQIKKGKSGRFRQSLHRYSWVASIALLLICGTLSLMLLSRKSDPKVWYVLNSGRQSMDSVRLADGTLVMLNAGSRLTYPKEFSGEKREVTLSGQAFFNVHPDKGHPFVVKTKNMDVTALGTAFEVFSFDGDESVETVLLNGKVRVEPKDNKEQIKGEYILRPNEKLTCQANGDVRIDHVDANSYSAWRIGGRLSFKNETLAMILPRLEKWYGQKIDCSQKVADHYRFTFTLRNEPLDLIL
;
A
#
# COMPACT_ATOMS: atom_id res chain seq x y z
N MET A 1 -37.11 71.46 -17.86
CA MET A 1 -37.52 70.43 -18.81
C MET A 1 -36.52 69.26 -19.07
N LYS A 2 -35.42 69.11 -18.34
CA LYS A 2 -34.44 68.04 -18.54
C LYS A 2 -34.57 66.81 -17.60
N GLN A 3 -35.42 66.89 -16.58
CA GLN A 3 -35.58 65.76 -15.63
C GLN A 3 -36.66 64.74 -16.01
N ALA A 4 -37.62 65.10 -16.89
CA ALA A 4 -38.69 64.20 -17.34
C ALA A 4 -38.23 63.14 -18.33
N THR A 5 -37.13 63.39 -19.09
CA THR A 5 -36.67 62.50 -20.20
C THR A 5 -35.83 61.31 -19.69
N THR A 6 -35.22 61.38 -18.51
CA THR A 6 -34.38 60.29 -17.99
C THR A 6 -35.23 59.20 -17.31
N GLY A 7 -36.37 59.59 -16.69
CA GLY A 7 -37.31 58.64 -16.09
C GLY A 7 -37.97 57.70 -17.11
N ASN A 8 -38.35 58.25 -18.27
CA ASN A 8 -39.03 57.49 -19.31
C ASN A 8 -38.11 56.46 -19.99
N LYS A 9 -36.81 56.73 -20.15
CA LYS A 9 -35.84 55.74 -20.71
C LYS A 9 -35.68 54.49 -19.83
N ASN A 10 -35.73 54.64 -18.52
CA ASN A 10 -35.60 53.54 -17.60
C ASN A 10 -36.88 52.67 -17.56
N ILE A 11 -38.04 53.27 -17.72
CA ILE A 11 -39.32 52.54 -17.78
C ILE A 11 -39.42 51.73 -19.06
N ILE A 12 -39.02 52.26 -20.21
CA ILE A 12 -38.98 51.53 -21.48
C ILE A 12 -37.97 50.39 -21.44
N LYS A 13 -36.83 50.56 -20.79
CA LYS A 13 -35.86 49.49 -20.63
C LYS A 13 -36.37 48.35 -19.74
N LYS A 14 -37.12 48.66 -18.67
CA LYS A 14 -37.80 47.68 -17.82
C LYS A 14 -38.96 46.94 -18.51
N LEU A 15 -39.64 47.61 -19.44
CA LEU A 15 -40.69 46.98 -20.29
C LEU A 15 -40.15 45.85 -21.18
N LEU A 16 -38.90 46.00 -21.66
CA LEU A 16 -38.25 45.03 -22.51
C LEU A 16 -37.65 43.84 -21.74
N THR A 17 -37.59 43.92 -20.40
CA THR A 17 -36.95 42.91 -19.53
C THR A 17 -37.96 42.23 -18.54
N ASP A 18 -39.26 42.37 -18.73
CA ASP A 18 -40.33 41.83 -17.87
C ASP A 18 -40.23 42.22 -16.36
N GLY A 19 -39.55 43.31 -16.04
CA GLY A 19 -39.26 43.75 -14.68
C GLY A 19 -40.11 44.88 -14.13
N LEU A 20 -41.35 45.11 -14.61
CA LEU A 20 -42.25 46.16 -14.12
C LEU A 20 -43.07 45.69 -12.93
N SER A 21 -43.09 46.48 -11.84
CA SER A 21 -43.99 46.27 -10.74
C SER A 21 -45.47 46.60 -11.11
N PRO A 22 -46.47 46.08 -10.38
CA PRO A 22 -47.90 46.38 -10.65
C PRO A 22 -48.20 47.86 -10.66
N GLU A 23 -47.59 48.66 -9.79
CA GLU A 23 -47.75 50.11 -9.73
C GLU A 23 -47.15 50.86 -10.94
N GLU A 24 -46.04 50.34 -11.45
CA GLU A 24 -45.38 50.90 -12.64
C GLU A 24 -46.21 50.61 -13.91
N ARG A 25 -46.91 49.43 -13.96
CA ARG A 25 -47.82 49.08 -15.05
C ARG A 25 -49.07 49.96 -15.08
N GLU A 26 -49.63 50.26 -13.89
CA GLU A 26 -50.80 51.14 -13.79
C GLU A 26 -50.49 52.59 -14.22
N LYS A 27 -49.31 53.10 -13.86
CA LYS A 27 -48.83 54.41 -14.34
C LYS A 27 -48.62 54.45 -15.86
N LEU A 28 -48.21 53.39 -16.49
CA LEU A 28 -48.02 53.30 -17.95
C LEU A 28 -49.38 53.33 -18.68
N ASN A 29 -50.40 52.63 -18.17
CA ASN A 29 -51.73 52.59 -18.72
C ASN A 29 -52.44 53.94 -18.67
N ASN A 30 -52.09 54.82 -17.74
CA ASN A 30 -52.68 56.15 -17.57
C ASN A 30 -52.02 57.23 -18.47
N TYR A 31 -50.93 56.88 -19.21
CA TYR A 31 -50.32 57.83 -20.14
C TYR A 31 -51.10 57.86 -21.44
N LYS A 32 -52.00 58.83 -21.56
CA LYS A 32 -52.79 59.09 -22.76
C LYS A 32 -51.97 59.18 -24.05
N PHE A 33 -50.74 59.59 -23.96
CA PHE A 33 -49.76 59.69 -25.04
C PHE A 33 -49.32 58.34 -25.57
N VAL A 34 -49.15 57.32 -24.71
CA VAL A 34 -48.70 55.97 -25.10
C VAL A 34 -49.83 55.26 -25.84
N ASN A 35 -51.05 55.38 -25.36
CA ASN A 35 -52.22 54.83 -26.03
C ASN A 35 -52.45 55.46 -27.42
N GLN A 36 -52.27 56.78 -27.49
CA GLN A 36 -52.44 57.50 -28.77
C GLN A 36 -51.36 57.15 -29.82
N ALA A 37 -50.12 56.93 -29.35
CA ALA A 37 -49.03 56.50 -30.20
C ALA A 37 -49.17 55.02 -30.66
N ILE A 38 -49.67 54.13 -29.80
CA ILE A 38 -49.99 52.74 -30.14
C ILE A 38 -51.12 52.68 -31.15
N TYR A 39 -52.18 53.41 -30.93
CA TYR A 39 -53.36 53.44 -31.87
C TYR A 39 -52.99 54.03 -33.24
N SER A 40 -52.15 55.11 -33.28
CA SER A 40 -51.76 55.69 -34.56
C SER A 40 -50.79 54.74 -35.34
N GLN A 41 -49.93 53.98 -34.62
CA GLN A 41 -49.09 52.95 -35.27
C GLN A 41 -49.91 51.77 -35.75
N TRP A 42 -50.99 51.38 -35.00
CA TRP A 42 -51.83 50.29 -35.39
C TRP A 42 -52.69 50.65 -36.67
N GLU A 43 -53.20 51.86 -36.75
CA GLU A 43 -53.86 52.33 -37.95
C GLU A 43 -52.94 52.41 -39.16
N GLN A 44 -51.73 52.81 -39.01
CA GLN A 44 -50.73 52.85 -40.08
C GLN A 44 -50.24 51.44 -40.51
N THR A 45 -50.36 50.46 -39.68
CA THR A 45 -49.98 49.07 -39.99
C THR A 45 -51.10 48.21 -40.49
N SER A 46 -52.40 48.63 -40.35
CA SER A 46 -53.54 47.83 -40.81
C SER A 46 -53.64 47.74 -42.36
N ASP A 47 -53.10 48.73 -43.05
CA ASP A 47 -53.09 48.70 -44.54
C ASP A 47 -51.92 47.86 -45.14
N MET A 48 -51.05 47.29 -44.29
CA MET A 48 -49.94 46.51 -44.71
C MET A 48 -50.16 44.99 -44.62
N TYR A 49 -51.41 44.56 -44.19
CA TYR A 49 -51.72 43.15 -44.00
C TYR A 49 -52.60 42.60 -45.14
N THR A 50 -52.08 42.68 -46.38
CA THR A 50 -52.77 41.98 -47.53
C THR A 50 -51.78 41.25 -48.44
N ASP A 51 -50.60 40.90 -47.96
CA ASP A 51 -49.66 40.11 -48.78
C ASP A 51 -49.12 38.91 -47.97
N VAL A 52 -49.97 37.87 -47.84
CA VAL A 52 -49.64 36.57 -47.21
C VAL A 52 -48.42 35.96 -47.88
N ASP A 53 -48.18 36.25 -49.16
CA ASP A 53 -47.04 35.79 -49.92
C ASP A 53 -45.69 36.42 -49.44
N LYS A 54 -45.76 37.62 -48.86
CA LYS A 54 -44.59 38.34 -48.35
C LYS A 54 -44.13 37.85 -46.99
N GLU A 55 -45.11 37.42 -46.17
CA GLU A 55 -44.84 36.84 -44.84
C GLU A 55 -44.17 35.48 -44.95
N GLU A 56 -44.69 34.61 -45.84
CA GLU A 56 -44.04 33.31 -46.12
C GLU A 56 -42.63 33.47 -46.69
N ARG A 57 -42.43 34.45 -47.56
CA ARG A 57 -41.07 34.73 -48.11
C ARG A 57 -40.11 35.29 -47.06
N MET A 58 -40.58 36.12 -46.11
CA MET A 58 -39.77 36.56 -45.00
C MET A 58 -39.45 35.43 -44.06
N LEU A 59 -40.41 34.61 -43.67
CA LEU A 59 -40.23 33.43 -42.82
C LEU A 59 -39.27 32.43 -43.44
N THR A 60 -39.40 32.17 -44.74
CA THR A 60 -38.53 31.24 -45.47
C THR A 60 -37.12 31.80 -45.58
N ASN A 61 -36.93 33.10 -45.82
CA ASN A 61 -35.62 33.73 -45.85
C ASN A 61 -34.93 33.75 -44.47
N VAL A 62 -35.66 34.02 -43.38
CA VAL A 62 -35.14 34.00 -42.03
C VAL A 62 -34.74 32.56 -41.62
N MET A 63 -35.62 31.58 -41.91
CA MET A 63 -35.31 30.18 -41.65
C MET A 63 -34.12 29.67 -42.50
N HIS A 64 -33.96 30.13 -43.74
CA HIS A 64 -32.86 29.79 -44.58
C HIS A 64 -31.53 30.43 -44.10
N GLN A 65 -31.57 31.67 -43.56
CA GLN A 65 -30.43 32.32 -42.95
C GLN A 65 -30.04 31.67 -41.60
N ILE A 66 -31.00 31.27 -40.80
CA ILE A 66 -30.73 30.53 -39.54
C ILE A 66 -30.09 29.16 -39.82
N LYS A 67 -30.58 28.47 -40.87
CA LYS A 67 -29.98 27.18 -41.29
C LYS A 67 -28.56 27.34 -41.86
N LYS A 68 -28.24 28.42 -42.56
CA LYS A 68 -26.92 28.70 -43.14
C LYS A 68 -25.90 29.20 -42.09
N GLY A 69 -26.34 29.74 -40.96
CA GLY A 69 -25.48 30.51 -40.05
C GLY A 69 -24.73 29.72 -38.98
N LYS A 70 -25.03 28.45 -38.69
CA LYS A 70 -24.50 27.86 -37.44
C LYS A 70 -23.90 26.44 -37.46
N SER A 71 -23.87 25.69 -38.56
CA SER A 71 -23.44 24.29 -38.37
C SER A 71 -22.21 23.80 -39.15
N GLY A 72 -21.75 24.55 -40.12
CA GLY A 72 -20.73 24.03 -41.08
C GLY A 72 -19.28 24.26 -40.65
N ARG A 73 -18.93 25.44 -40.15
CA ARG A 73 -17.52 25.81 -39.94
C ARG A 73 -16.92 25.40 -38.62
N PHE A 74 -17.74 25.35 -37.54
CA PHE A 74 -17.23 24.97 -36.23
C PHE A 74 -17.05 23.45 -36.08
N ARG A 75 -17.90 22.65 -36.73
CA ARG A 75 -17.84 21.18 -36.68
C ARG A 75 -16.71 20.60 -37.53
N GLN A 76 -16.39 21.21 -38.66
CA GLN A 76 -15.26 20.78 -39.50
C GLN A 76 -13.88 21.12 -38.90
N SER A 77 -13.79 22.20 -38.13
CA SER A 77 -12.55 22.55 -37.40
C SER A 77 -12.25 21.57 -36.28
N LEU A 78 -13.26 21.14 -35.52
CA LEU A 78 -13.10 20.17 -34.43
C LEU A 78 -12.63 18.79 -34.93
N HIS A 79 -13.10 18.33 -36.09
CA HIS A 79 -12.64 17.05 -36.66
C HIS A 79 -11.19 17.09 -37.18
N ARG A 80 -10.69 18.24 -37.60
CA ARG A 80 -9.28 18.38 -38.04
C ARG A 80 -8.31 18.37 -36.87
N TYR A 81 -8.73 18.82 -35.66
CA TYR A 81 -7.90 18.84 -34.46
C TYR A 81 -8.12 17.62 -33.55
N SER A 82 -9.24 16.89 -33.68
CA SER A 82 -9.47 15.65 -32.90
C SER A 82 -8.43 14.56 -33.20
N TRP A 83 -7.96 14.46 -34.41
CA TRP A 83 -6.88 13.59 -34.84
C TRP A 83 -5.58 13.91 -34.13
N VAL A 84 -5.20 15.21 -34.12
CA VAL A 84 -3.98 15.69 -33.46
C VAL A 84 -4.07 15.50 -31.96
N ALA A 85 -5.24 15.77 -31.36
CA ALA A 85 -5.49 15.54 -29.94
C ALA A 85 -5.42 14.04 -29.56
N SER A 86 -5.94 13.16 -30.42
CA SER A 86 -5.86 11.70 -30.20
C SER A 86 -4.44 11.19 -30.28
N ILE A 87 -3.66 11.66 -31.25
CA ILE A 87 -2.23 11.31 -31.38
C ILE A 87 -1.43 11.85 -30.19
N ALA A 88 -1.67 13.09 -29.78
CA ALA A 88 -1.01 13.68 -28.61
C ALA A 88 -1.34 12.89 -27.33
N LEU A 89 -2.61 12.49 -27.13
CA LEU A 89 -3.02 11.67 -26.00
C LEU A 89 -2.35 10.29 -26.01
N LEU A 90 -2.29 9.64 -27.18
CA LEU A 90 -1.58 8.35 -27.34
C LEU A 90 -0.08 8.47 -27.05
N LEU A 91 0.56 9.56 -27.49
CA LEU A 91 1.97 9.81 -27.17
C LEU A 91 2.18 10.07 -25.68
N ILE A 92 1.31 10.84 -25.04
CA ILE A 92 1.36 11.10 -23.59
C ILE A 92 1.11 9.78 -22.81
N CYS A 93 0.10 9.02 -23.18
CA CYS A 93 -0.16 7.71 -22.57
C CYS A 93 1.00 6.72 -22.81
N GLY A 94 1.55 6.71 -24.02
CA GLY A 94 2.71 5.90 -24.37
C GLY A 94 3.97 6.27 -23.58
N THR A 95 4.29 7.55 -23.49
CA THR A 95 5.44 8.02 -22.69
C THR A 95 5.23 7.80 -21.19
N LEU A 96 4.03 8.03 -20.68
CA LEU A 96 3.70 7.76 -19.29
C LEU A 96 3.77 6.26 -18.97
N SER A 97 3.26 5.41 -19.85
CA SER A 97 3.37 3.95 -19.76
C SER A 97 4.82 3.50 -19.82
N LEU A 98 5.62 4.04 -20.74
CA LEU A 98 7.05 3.76 -20.83
C LEU A 98 7.80 4.21 -19.56
N MET A 99 7.44 5.36 -19.00
CA MET A 99 8.03 5.90 -17.78
C MET A 99 7.66 5.07 -16.55
N LEU A 100 6.44 4.54 -16.49
CA LEU A 100 6.00 3.62 -15.44
C LEU A 100 6.67 2.24 -15.57
N LEU A 101 6.82 1.73 -16.80
CA LEU A 101 7.52 0.46 -17.08
C LEU A 101 9.04 0.60 -16.94
N SER A 102 9.60 1.79 -17.16
CA SER A 102 11.04 2.10 -17.03
C SER A 102 11.45 2.51 -15.61
N ARG A 103 10.55 2.43 -14.61
CA ARG A 103 11.00 2.46 -13.23
C ARG A 103 11.86 1.23 -12.99
N LYS A 104 13.11 1.29 -13.45
CA LYS A 104 14.15 0.36 -13.03
C LYS A 104 14.18 0.46 -11.51
N SER A 105 13.84 -0.61 -10.84
CA SER A 105 14.18 -0.77 -9.42
C SER A 105 15.68 -0.55 -9.36
N ASP A 106 16.13 0.42 -8.60
CA ASP A 106 17.55 0.56 -8.32
C ASP A 106 18.09 -0.81 -7.89
N PRO A 107 19.29 -1.19 -8.33
CA PRO A 107 19.83 -2.49 -7.96
C PRO A 107 19.85 -2.57 -6.43
N LYS A 108 19.09 -3.53 -5.86
CA LYS A 108 19.01 -3.71 -4.42
C LYS A 108 20.43 -4.02 -3.91
N VAL A 109 21.00 -3.10 -3.18
CA VAL A 109 22.27 -3.34 -2.47
C VAL A 109 21.97 -4.22 -1.26
N TRP A 110 22.59 -5.38 -1.22
CA TRP A 110 22.46 -6.32 -0.12
C TRP A 110 23.68 -6.25 0.80
N TYR A 111 23.44 -6.29 2.08
CA TYR A 111 24.45 -6.44 3.11
C TYR A 111 24.41 -7.83 3.70
N VAL A 112 25.58 -8.32 4.13
CA VAL A 112 25.72 -9.59 4.84
C VAL A 112 26.36 -9.31 6.17
N LEU A 113 25.67 -9.62 7.26
CA LEU A 113 26.21 -9.60 8.61
C LEU A 113 26.49 -11.05 9.03
N ASN A 114 27.72 -11.33 9.44
CA ASN A 114 28.11 -12.63 9.98
C ASN A 114 28.55 -12.42 11.42
N SER A 115 27.94 -13.16 12.35
CA SER A 115 28.48 -13.26 13.72
C SER A 115 29.61 -14.28 13.76
N GLY A 116 30.64 -13.97 14.54
CA GLY A 116 31.77 -14.88 14.77
C GLY A 116 31.35 -16.10 15.60
N ARG A 117 32.28 -17.04 15.72
CA ARG A 117 32.14 -18.14 16.71
C ARG A 117 32.21 -17.54 18.11
N GLN A 118 31.29 -17.91 18.98
CA GLN A 118 31.18 -17.43 20.37
C GLN A 118 31.00 -15.89 20.48
N SER A 119 30.56 -15.24 19.42
CA SER A 119 30.24 -13.81 19.45
C SER A 119 28.80 -13.56 18.97
N MET A 120 28.21 -12.55 19.53
CA MET A 120 26.90 -12.06 19.13
C MET A 120 27.09 -10.73 18.39
N ASP A 121 26.32 -10.52 17.38
CA ASP A 121 26.23 -9.26 16.65
C ASP A 121 24.82 -8.72 16.62
N SER A 122 24.68 -7.44 16.38
CA SER A 122 23.36 -6.82 16.23
C SER A 122 23.34 -5.77 15.14
N VAL A 123 22.20 -5.61 14.49
CA VAL A 123 21.99 -4.58 13.49
C VAL A 123 20.58 -3.98 13.63
N ARG A 124 20.50 -2.67 13.46
CA ARG A 124 19.24 -1.98 13.26
C ARG A 124 19.03 -1.78 11.77
N LEU A 125 18.00 -2.39 11.23
CA LEU A 125 17.64 -2.31 9.82
C LEU A 125 17.03 -0.92 9.48
N ALA A 126 16.90 -0.62 8.20
CA ALA A 126 16.41 0.66 7.71
C ALA A 126 14.96 0.97 8.15
N ASP A 127 14.13 -0.07 8.40
CA ASP A 127 12.78 0.06 8.92
C ASP A 127 12.69 0.26 10.44
N GLY A 128 13.84 0.29 11.14
CA GLY A 128 13.93 0.37 12.61
C GLY A 128 13.88 -0.97 13.32
N THR A 129 13.68 -2.09 12.62
CA THR A 129 13.75 -3.45 13.18
C THR A 129 15.12 -3.71 13.78
N LEU A 130 15.16 -4.21 15.01
CA LEU A 130 16.38 -4.67 15.65
C LEU A 130 16.55 -6.18 15.45
N VAL A 131 17.68 -6.58 14.89
CA VAL A 131 18.06 -7.99 14.76
C VAL A 131 19.30 -8.25 15.61
N MET A 132 19.26 -9.29 16.42
CA MET A 132 20.42 -9.78 17.17
C MET A 132 20.75 -11.19 16.64
N LEU A 133 21.99 -11.36 16.23
CA LEU A 133 22.52 -12.63 15.72
C LEU A 133 23.27 -13.36 16.82
N ASN A 134 22.98 -14.63 16.99
CA ASN A 134 23.76 -15.51 17.85
C ASN A 134 25.03 -16.00 17.14
N ALA A 135 25.90 -16.65 17.87
CA ALA A 135 27.18 -17.18 17.38
C ALA A 135 27.00 -18.03 16.09
N GLY A 136 27.90 -17.85 15.14
CA GLY A 136 27.93 -18.61 13.88
C GLY A 136 26.75 -18.37 12.95
N SER A 137 26.09 -17.22 13.05
CA SER A 137 24.91 -16.90 12.26
C SER A 137 25.21 -15.89 11.17
N ARG A 138 24.41 -15.92 10.10
CA ARG A 138 24.49 -15.02 8.95
C ARG A 138 23.14 -14.43 8.63
N LEU A 139 23.06 -13.11 8.53
CA LEU A 139 21.90 -12.37 8.05
C LEU A 139 22.22 -11.66 6.74
N THR A 140 21.39 -11.86 5.73
CA THR A 140 21.45 -11.10 4.48
C THR A 140 20.23 -10.21 4.42
N TYR A 141 20.44 -8.89 4.25
CA TYR A 141 19.37 -7.89 4.26
C TYR A 141 19.66 -6.76 3.27
N PRO A 142 18.66 -6.09 2.72
CA PRO A 142 18.86 -4.98 1.80
C PRO A 142 19.24 -3.71 2.56
N LYS A 143 19.95 -2.79 1.90
CA LYS A 143 20.23 -1.46 2.43
C LYS A 143 18.95 -0.71 2.81
N GLU A 144 17.93 -0.81 1.96
CA GLU A 144 16.61 -0.22 2.15
C GLU A 144 15.55 -1.21 1.68
N PHE A 145 14.41 -1.24 2.37
CA PHE A 145 13.28 -2.06 1.96
C PHE A 145 12.48 -1.31 0.88
N SER A 146 12.46 -1.87 -0.31
CA SER A 146 11.68 -1.37 -1.44
C SER A 146 10.72 -2.46 -1.92
N GLY A 147 9.43 -2.19 -1.94
CA GLY A 147 8.39 -3.13 -2.38
C GLY A 147 7.39 -3.47 -1.28
N GLU A 148 6.52 -4.43 -1.56
CA GLU A 148 5.39 -4.79 -0.70
C GLU A 148 5.79 -5.55 0.59
N LYS A 149 7.01 -6.08 0.65
CA LYS A 149 7.50 -6.87 1.78
C LYS A 149 8.90 -6.42 2.19
N ARG A 150 9.18 -6.51 3.49
CA ARG A 150 10.50 -6.31 4.10
C ARG A 150 11.17 -7.68 4.25
N GLU A 151 12.01 -8.07 3.31
CA GLU A 151 12.57 -9.42 3.25
C GLU A 151 14.03 -9.44 3.72
N VAL A 152 14.35 -10.44 4.55
CA VAL A 152 15.71 -10.79 4.98
C VAL A 152 15.91 -12.30 4.87
N THR A 153 17.15 -12.76 4.75
CA THR A 153 17.48 -14.19 4.74
C THR A 153 18.37 -14.52 5.92
N LEU A 154 18.04 -15.57 6.64
CA LEU A 154 18.77 -16.05 7.82
C LEU A 154 19.33 -17.46 7.58
N SER A 155 20.61 -17.65 7.92
CA SER A 155 21.25 -18.92 8.22
C SER A 155 21.85 -18.82 9.62
N GLY A 156 21.40 -19.66 10.56
CA GLY A 156 21.79 -19.61 11.97
C GLY A 156 20.67 -19.24 12.91
N GLN A 157 20.98 -18.63 14.03
CA GLN A 157 20.02 -18.20 15.05
C GLN A 157 19.97 -16.68 15.15
N ALA A 158 18.77 -16.12 15.12
CA ALA A 158 18.56 -14.70 15.31
C ALA A 158 17.26 -14.39 16.07
N PHE A 159 17.36 -13.36 16.87
CA PHE A 159 16.19 -12.71 17.47
C PHE A 159 15.82 -11.47 16.67
N PHE A 160 14.53 -11.32 16.41
CA PHE A 160 13.94 -10.21 15.68
C PHE A 160 13.00 -9.44 16.60
N ASN A 161 13.24 -8.13 16.74
CA ASN A 161 12.25 -7.19 17.30
C ASN A 161 11.77 -6.29 16.16
N VAL A 162 10.71 -6.75 15.49
CA VAL A 162 10.23 -6.15 14.25
C VAL A 162 9.47 -4.86 14.52
N HIS A 163 9.86 -3.79 13.83
CA HIS A 163 9.13 -2.53 13.87
C HIS A 163 7.71 -2.69 13.31
N PRO A 164 6.67 -2.22 14.02
CA PRO A 164 5.28 -2.38 13.59
C PRO A 164 4.99 -1.66 12.26
N ASP A 165 4.61 -2.42 11.24
CA ASP A 165 4.11 -1.93 9.96
C ASP A 165 3.18 -2.99 9.35
N LYS A 166 1.88 -2.68 9.31
CA LYS A 166 0.85 -3.57 8.76
C LYS A 166 0.80 -3.53 7.22
N GLY A 167 1.28 -2.45 6.62
CA GLY A 167 1.28 -2.27 5.16
C GLY A 167 2.37 -3.07 4.46
N HIS A 168 3.52 -3.28 5.14
CA HIS A 168 4.66 -3.98 4.59
C HIS A 168 5.11 -5.10 5.54
N PRO A 169 4.62 -6.33 5.36
CA PRO A 169 5.01 -7.47 6.19
C PRO A 169 6.52 -7.71 6.19
N PHE A 170 7.08 -8.03 7.36
CA PHE A 170 8.46 -8.43 7.52
C PHE A 170 8.59 -9.93 7.34
N VAL A 171 9.45 -10.39 6.44
CA VAL A 171 9.59 -11.81 6.09
C VAL A 171 11.03 -12.26 6.31
N VAL A 172 11.20 -13.21 7.23
CA VAL A 172 12.47 -13.92 7.42
C VAL A 172 12.46 -15.18 6.58
N LYS A 173 13.29 -15.21 5.55
CA LYS A 173 13.46 -16.37 4.68
C LYS A 173 14.50 -17.31 5.27
N THR A 174 14.16 -18.57 5.44
CA THR A 174 15.08 -19.64 5.84
C THR A 174 15.06 -20.76 4.79
N LYS A 175 15.83 -21.82 5.01
CA LYS A 175 15.88 -22.95 4.07
C LYS A 175 14.54 -23.70 3.96
N ASN A 176 13.85 -23.95 5.10
CA ASN A 176 12.67 -24.85 5.13
C ASN A 176 11.35 -24.10 5.39
N MET A 177 11.39 -22.83 5.79
CA MET A 177 10.17 -22.05 6.04
C MET A 177 10.40 -20.56 5.86
N ASP A 178 9.33 -19.83 5.60
CA ASP A 178 9.27 -18.38 5.69
C ASP A 178 8.47 -17.95 6.93
N VAL A 179 8.98 -16.97 7.66
CA VAL A 179 8.39 -16.43 8.89
C VAL A 179 7.97 -15.00 8.67
N THR A 180 6.66 -14.72 8.73
CA THR A 180 6.08 -13.41 8.44
C THR A 180 5.58 -12.74 9.71
N ALA A 181 5.96 -11.47 9.91
CA ALA A 181 5.65 -10.66 11.08
C ALA A 181 5.17 -9.25 10.69
N LEU A 182 4.30 -8.65 11.51
CA LEU A 182 3.79 -7.27 11.32
C LEU A 182 4.21 -6.28 12.41
N GLY A 183 4.94 -6.75 13.41
CA GLY A 183 5.35 -5.98 14.59
C GLY A 183 5.39 -6.88 15.83
N THR A 184 6.37 -7.76 15.87
CA THR A 184 6.45 -8.89 16.80
C THR A 184 7.87 -9.09 17.27
N ALA A 185 8.02 -9.72 18.44
CA ALA A 185 9.30 -10.19 18.95
C ALA A 185 9.34 -11.72 18.90
N PHE A 186 10.26 -12.27 18.12
CA PHE A 186 10.38 -13.72 17.91
C PHE A 186 11.84 -14.12 17.63
N GLU A 187 12.08 -15.40 17.71
CA GLU A 187 13.37 -16.02 17.45
C GLU A 187 13.26 -17.09 16.37
N VAL A 188 14.29 -17.21 15.55
CA VAL A 188 14.39 -18.19 14.46
C VAL A 188 15.70 -18.94 14.59
N PHE A 189 15.65 -20.26 14.43
CA PHE A 189 16.78 -21.18 14.39
C PHE A 189 16.79 -21.89 13.05
N SER A 190 17.79 -21.65 12.22
CA SER A 190 17.90 -22.20 10.87
C SER A 190 19.36 -22.36 10.46
N PHE A 191 20.09 -23.22 11.17
CA PHE A 191 21.48 -23.48 10.82
C PHE A 191 21.60 -24.35 9.56
N ASP A 192 22.67 -24.12 8.80
CA ASP A 192 23.02 -24.99 7.67
C ASP A 192 23.40 -26.38 8.21
N GLY A 193 22.85 -27.43 7.59
CA GLY A 193 23.05 -28.82 8.03
C GLY A 193 22.07 -29.33 9.07
N ASP A 194 21.24 -28.48 9.69
CA ASP A 194 20.18 -28.96 10.60
C ASP A 194 19.04 -29.63 9.82
N GLU A 195 18.47 -30.67 10.42
CA GLU A 195 17.29 -31.35 9.85
C GLU A 195 15.99 -30.57 10.03
N SER A 196 15.99 -29.57 10.93
CA SER A 196 14.81 -28.78 11.24
C SER A 196 15.12 -27.29 11.28
N VAL A 197 14.07 -26.50 11.10
CA VAL A 197 14.05 -25.05 11.35
C VAL A 197 13.00 -24.78 12.42
N GLU A 198 13.34 -23.95 13.41
CA GLU A 198 12.44 -23.63 14.51
C GLU A 198 12.17 -22.12 14.55
N THR A 199 10.97 -21.78 15.04
CA THR A 199 10.67 -20.39 15.42
C THR A 199 9.91 -20.36 16.74
N VAL A 200 10.27 -19.41 17.61
CA VAL A 200 9.69 -19.22 18.95
C VAL A 200 9.13 -17.81 19.03
N LEU A 201 7.87 -17.69 19.39
CA LEU A 201 7.22 -16.40 19.51
C LEU A 201 7.26 -15.88 20.95
N LEU A 202 7.82 -14.69 21.15
CA LEU A 202 7.86 -14.01 22.44
C LEU A 202 6.66 -13.08 22.63
N ASN A 203 6.35 -12.27 21.61
CA ASN A 203 5.26 -11.30 21.68
C ASN A 203 4.65 -11.04 20.32
N GLY A 204 3.33 -10.84 20.27
CA GLY A 204 2.57 -10.53 19.08
C GLY A 204 2.00 -11.76 18.37
N LYS A 205 2.08 -11.81 17.04
CA LYS A 205 1.65 -12.93 16.18
C LYS A 205 2.62 -13.09 15.04
N VAL A 206 2.98 -14.34 14.74
CA VAL A 206 3.84 -14.69 13.61
C VAL A 206 3.11 -15.73 12.76
N ARG A 207 3.19 -15.55 11.46
CA ARG A 207 2.74 -16.53 10.48
C ARG A 207 3.95 -17.27 9.94
N VAL A 208 3.87 -18.60 9.93
CA VAL A 208 4.90 -19.49 9.42
C VAL A 208 4.36 -20.26 8.23
N GLU A 209 5.10 -20.23 7.14
CA GLU A 209 4.80 -20.91 5.89
C GLU A 209 5.94 -21.90 5.58
N PRO A 210 5.77 -23.21 5.83
CA PRO A 210 6.74 -24.21 5.45
C PRO A 210 6.98 -24.21 3.95
N LYS A 211 8.25 -24.41 3.52
CA LYS A 211 8.62 -24.60 2.13
C LYS A 211 8.63 -26.08 1.83
N ASP A 212 7.77 -26.53 0.96
CA ASP A 212 7.76 -27.90 0.52
C ASP A 212 8.34 -28.04 -0.88
N ASN A 213 9.32 -28.93 -1.03
CA ASN A 213 9.86 -29.33 -2.32
C ASN A 213 8.97 -30.38 -3.03
N LYS A 214 7.87 -30.86 -2.42
CA LYS A 214 7.04 -31.98 -2.90
C LYS A 214 5.55 -31.68 -3.02
N GLU A 215 5.12 -30.42 -3.04
CA GLU A 215 3.71 -29.99 -3.20
C GLU A 215 2.69 -30.51 -2.15
N GLN A 216 3.11 -31.22 -1.11
CA GLN A 216 2.21 -31.90 -0.17
C GLN A 216 1.89 -31.12 1.11
N ILE A 217 2.65 -30.08 1.45
CA ILE A 217 2.45 -29.31 2.68
C ILE A 217 2.07 -27.87 2.33
N LYS A 218 0.79 -27.65 2.12
CA LYS A 218 0.20 -26.30 2.08
C LYS A 218 -0.45 -26.02 3.42
N GLY A 219 0.30 -25.44 4.35
CA GLY A 219 -0.21 -25.02 5.64
C GLY A 219 0.33 -23.65 6.03
N GLU A 220 -0.54 -22.78 6.50
CA GLU A 220 -0.18 -21.55 7.17
C GLU A 220 -0.41 -21.76 8.67
N TYR A 221 0.64 -21.53 9.46
CA TYR A 221 0.58 -21.68 10.91
C TYR A 221 0.71 -20.32 11.58
N ILE A 222 -0.20 -20.03 12.50
CA ILE A 222 -0.15 -18.77 13.27
C ILE A 222 0.25 -19.10 14.70
N LEU A 223 1.42 -18.60 15.10
CA LEU A 223 1.92 -18.76 16.46
C LEU A 223 1.37 -17.69 17.39
N ARG A 224 1.18 -18.10 18.66
CA ARG A 224 0.87 -17.26 19.82
C ARG A 224 2.12 -17.16 20.73
N PRO A 225 2.19 -16.17 21.62
CA PRO A 225 3.27 -16.08 22.59
C PRO A 225 3.47 -17.37 23.38
N ASN A 226 4.74 -17.76 23.60
CA ASN A 226 5.18 -19.01 24.20
C ASN A 226 4.88 -20.27 23.38
N GLU A 227 4.64 -20.13 22.07
CA GLU A 227 4.60 -21.25 21.16
C GLU A 227 5.90 -21.35 20.35
N LYS A 228 6.38 -22.58 20.16
CA LYS A 228 7.50 -22.95 19.30
C LYS A 228 6.99 -23.83 18.18
N LEU A 229 7.26 -23.43 16.93
CA LEU A 229 7.05 -24.28 15.77
C LEU A 229 8.37 -24.87 15.33
N THR A 230 8.39 -26.18 15.13
CA THR A 230 9.50 -26.92 14.53
C THR A 230 9.05 -27.46 13.16
N CYS A 231 9.76 -27.11 12.11
CA CYS A 231 9.55 -27.61 10.74
C CYS A 231 10.73 -28.50 10.37
N GLN A 232 10.47 -29.79 10.18
CA GLN A 232 11.46 -30.80 9.79
C GLN A 232 11.77 -30.68 8.28
N ALA A 233 12.93 -31.21 7.86
CA ALA A 233 13.32 -31.23 6.44
C ALA A 233 12.37 -32.09 5.57
N ASN A 234 11.69 -33.08 6.14
CA ASN A 234 10.65 -33.88 5.50
C ASN A 234 9.31 -33.15 5.38
N GLY A 235 9.20 -31.93 5.98
CA GLY A 235 8.00 -31.13 5.97
C GLY A 235 7.09 -31.29 7.18
N ASP A 236 7.37 -32.23 8.08
CA ASP A 236 6.58 -32.37 9.32
C ASP A 236 6.65 -31.11 10.16
N VAL A 237 5.50 -30.66 10.64
CA VAL A 237 5.37 -29.48 11.49
C VAL A 237 4.81 -29.84 12.85
N ARG A 238 5.48 -29.38 13.90
CA ARG A 238 5.03 -29.54 15.30
C ARG A 238 5.01 -28.17 15.98
N ILE A 239 3.98 -27.95 16.81
CA ILE A 239 3.87 -26.78 17.67
C ILE A 239 3.88 -27.25 19.13
N ASP A 240 4.80 -26.70 19.89
CA ASP A 240 4.98 -26.97 21.33
C ASP A 240 4.78 -25.68 22.15
N HIS A 241 4.27 -25.82 23.36
CA HIS A 241 4.26 -24.71 24.32
C HIS A 241 5.58 -24.68 25.12
N VAL A 242 6.26 -23.53 25.11
CA VAL A 242 7.60 -23.36 25.70
C VAL A 242 7.71 -22.06 26.51
N ASP A 243 8.74 -21.95 27.35
CA ASP A 243 9.14 -20.66 27.92
C ASP A 243 9.99 -19.89 26.90
N ALA A 244 9.35 -19.01 26.12
CA ALA A 244 10.03 -18.25 25.07
C ALA A 244 11.19 -17.39 25.58
N ASN A 245 11.14 -16.93 26.84
CA ASN A 245 12.23 -16.16 27.44
C ASN A 245 13.50 -16.99 27.62
N SER A 246 13.37 -18.28 27.93
CA SER A 246 14.54 -19.17 28.03
C SER A 246 15.27 -19.34 26.71
N TYR A 247 14.54 -19.39 25.58
CA TYR A 247 15.12 -19.48 24.24
C TYR A 247 15.92 -18.23 23.87
N SER A 248 15.46 -17.07 24.31
CA SER A 248 16.07 -15.78 23.98
C SER A 248 16.99 -15.22 25.07
N ALA A 249 17.31 -16.00 26.11
CA ALA A 249 18.14 -15.57 27.23
C ALA A 249 19.58 -15.22 26.84
N TRP A 250 20.09 -15.82 25.76
CA TRP A 250 21.42 -15.57 25.22
C TRP A 250 21.70 -14.08 24.89
N ARG A 251 20.65 -13.32 24.54
CA ARG A 251 20.74 -11.88 24.25
C ARG A 251 21.23 -11.05 25.43
N ILE A 252 21.09 -11.55 26.64
CA ILE A 252 21.46 -10.88 27.89
C ILE A 252 22.74 -11.49 28.41
N GLY A 253 23.87 -10.99 27.90
CA GLY A 253 25.19 -11.41 28.37
C GLY A 253 25.60 -12.84 28.03
N GLY A 254 25.15 -13.37 26.86
CA GLY A 254 25.56 -14.70 26.38
C GLY A 254 25.07 -15.85 27.25
N ARG A 255 23.89 -15.75 27.83
CA ARG A 255 23.33 -16.79 28.71
C ARG A 255 22.58 -17.83 27.93
N LEU A 256 22.89 -19.11 28.12
CA LEU A 256 22.06 -20.22 27.70
C LEU A 256 21.23 -20.67 28.90
N SER A 257 19.90 -20.59 28.76
CA SER A 257 18.97 -20.99 29.80
C SER A 257 18.14 -22.18 29.36
N PHE A 258 18.04 -23.18 30.20
CA PHE A 258 17.30 -24.41 30.00
C PHE A 258 16.37 -24.60 31.18
N LYS A 259 15.11 -24.92 30.93
CA LYS A 259 14.10 -25.07 31.96
C LYS A 259 13.27 -26.32 31.72
N ASN A 260 13.53 -27.35 32.53
CA ASN A 260 12.84 -28.65 32.41
C ASN A 260 12.96 -29.26 30.99
N GLU A 261 14.12 -29.12 30.37
CA GLU A 261 14.41 -29.64 29.04
C GLU A 261 15.19 -30.96 29.10
N THR A 262 14.98 -31.85 28.12
CA THR A 262 15.75 -33.08 27.99
C THR A 262 17.13 -32.79 27.42
N LEU A 263 18.12 -33.68 27.66
CA LEU A 263 19.42 -33.54 27.03
C LEU A 263 19.34 -33.57 25.50
N ALA A 264 18.40 -34.33 24.92
CA ALA A 264 18.14 -34.31 23.49
C ALA A 264 17.81 -32.90 22.95
N MET A 265 17.18 -32.04 23.75
CA MET A 265 16.89 -30.65 23.40
C MET A 265 18.04 -29.69 23.75
N ILE A 266 18.81 -30.01 24.80
CA ILE A 266 19.89 -29.17 25.33
C ILE A 266 21.16 -29.30 24.48
N LEU A 267 21.58 -30.54 24.18
CA LEU A 267 22.84 -30.82 23.52
C LEU A 267 23.04 -30.12 22.17
N PRO A 268 22.06 -30.10 21.27
CA PRO A 268 22.24 -29.38 20.00
C PRO A 268 22.48 -27.87 20.17
N ARG A 269 21.90 -27.27 21.22
CA ARG A 269 22.11 -25.84 21.54
C ARG A 269 23.52 -25.60 22.14
N LEU A 270 24.01 -26.52 22.98
CA LEU A 270 25.37 -26.47 23.49
C LEU A 270 26.39 -26.68 22.38
N GLU A 271 26.22 -27.68 21.53
CA GLU A 271 27.07 -27.95 20.39
C GLU A 271 27.26 -26.71 19.48
N LYS A 272 26.15 -26.01 19.22
CA LYS A 272 26.17 -24.79 18.40
C LYS A 272 26.86 -23.63 19.11
N TRP A 273 26.64 -23.48 20.39
CA TRP A 273 27.25 -22.43 21.19
C TRP A 273 28.78 -22.62 21.33
N TYR A 274 29.19 -23.86 21.61
CA TYR A 274 30.64 -24.17 21.80
C TYR A 274 31.35 -24.57 20.50
N GLY A 275 30.59 -24.86 19.43
CA GLY A 275 31.18 -25.31 18.16
C GLY A 275 31.78 -26.71 18.21
N GLN A 276 31.41 -27.53 19.19
CA GLN A 276 31.90 -28.88 19.43
C GLN A 276 30.75 -29.89 19.46
N LYS A 277 30.98 -31.08 18.90
CA LYS A 277 30.06 -32.20 19.01
C LYS A 277 30.10 -32.83 20.38
N ILE A 278 28.91 -33.21 20.88
CA ILE A 278 28.76 -33.83 22.23
C ILE A 278 28.05 -35.16 22.00
N ASP A 279 28.77 -36.25 22.19
CA ASP A 279 28.19 -37.59 22.05
C ASP A 279 27.41 -37.98 23.31
N CYS A 280 26.18 -38.38 23.13
CA CYS A 280 25.30 -38.86 24.18
C CYS A 280 24.41 -39.98 23.67
N SER A 281 24.26 -41.04 24.46
CA SER A 281 23.33 -42.10 24.08
C SER A 281 21.89 -41.61 24.09
N GLN A 282 21.11 -41.99 23.09
CA GLN A 282 19.69 -41.57 22.94
C GLN A 282 18.88 -41.87 24.20
N LYS A 283 19.10 -43.03 24.82
CA LYS A 283 18.41 -43.44 26.03
C LYS A 283 18.61 -42.48 27.20
N VAL A 284 19.81 -41.91 27.33
CA VAL A 284 20.15 -40.92 28.38
C VAL A 284 19.59 -39.54 27.97
N ALA A 285 19.75 -39.19 26.70
CA ALA A 285 19.34 -37.91 26.17
C ALA A 285 17.81 -37.66 26.35
N ASP A 286 17.00 -38.68 26.20
CA ASP A 286 15.53 -38.56 26.34
C ASP A 286 15.00 -38.71 27.76
N HIS A 287 15.78 -39.31 28.65
CA HIS A 287 15.30 -39.71 29.98
C HIS A 287 15.39 -38.57 31.00
N TYR A 288 16.48 -37.86 31.05
CA TYR A 288 16.72 -36.85 32.07
C TYR A 288 16.35 -35.46 31.64
N ARG A 289 15.77 -34.69 32.57
CA ARG A 289 15.41 -33.28 32.37
C ARG A 289 16.18 -32.38 33.29
N PHE A 290 16.63 -31.26 32.76
CA PHE A 290 17.53 -30.33 33.47
C PHE A 290 16.95 -28.93 33.48
N THR A 291 17.29 -28.19 34.57
CA THR A 291 17.04 -26.75 34.69
C THR A 291 18.33 -26.08 35.14
N PHE A 292 18.95 -25.32 34.27
CA PHE A 292 20.16 -24.56 34.60
C PHE A 292 20.36 -23.38 33.63
N THR A 293 21.30 -22.49 34.00
CA THR A 293 21.68 -21.35 33.14
C THR A 293 23.20 -21.25 33.08
N LEU A 294 23.76 -21.23 31.88
CA LEU A 294 25.19 -21.05 31.62
C LEU A 294 25.46 -19.59 31.30
N ARG A 295 26.64 -19.10 31.70
CA ARG A 295 27.10 -17.74 31.49
C ARG A 295 28.52 -17.71 30.95
N ASN A 296 28.79 -18.45 29.91
CA ASN A 296 30.10 -18.49 29.30
C ASN A 296 31.11 -19.42 30.04
N GLU A 297 30.63 -20.35 30.85
CA GLU A 297 31.46 -21.41 31.44
C GLU A 297 32.07 -22.26 30.32
N PRO A 298 33.32 -22.73 30.45
CA PRO A 298 33.93 -23.64 29.48
C PRO A 298 33.17 -24.99 29.45
N LEU A 299 33.13 -25.61 28.25
CA LEU A 299 32.35 -26.84 28.04
C LEU A 299 32.76 -28.01 28.94
N ASP A 300 34.06 -28.12 29.22
CA ASP A 300 34.63 -29.15 30.10
C ASP A 300 34.22 -29.05 31.57
N LEU A 301 33.69 -27.91 32.01
CA LEU A 301 33.09 -27.76 33.33
C LEU A 301 31.58 -28.06 33.36
N ILE A 302 30.98 -28.23 32.22
CA ILE A 302 29.52 -28.42 32.09
C ILE A 302 29.19 -29.90 31.90
N LEU A 303 30.07 -30.63 31.22
CA LEU A 303 29.96 -32.05 30.92
C LEU A 303 30.63 -32.89 31.99
#